data_b7306bce51cd7b063d572e14cc337e24
#
_entry.id   b7306bce51cd7b063d572e14cc337e24
#
_cell.length_a   1.000
_cell.length_b   1.000
_cell.length_c   1.000
_cell.angle_alpha   90.00
_cell.angle_beta   90.00
_cell.angle_gamma   90.00
#
_symmetry.space_group_name_H-M   'P 1'
#
loop_
_entity.id
_entity.type
_entity.pdbx_description
1 polymer ?
#
loop_
_entity_poly.entity_id
_entity_poly.type
_entity_poly.pdbx_seq_one_letter_code
_entity_poly.pdbx_strand_id
1 'polypeptide(L)'
;MKTITKLFTIAAAVVALATTTASAQRSEDPKGVRLGIGVSGGVPDKGSPFEYGVGADARLQLDLSRELSITATGGYTRLMAKDNMGEDYDFIPAKGGVKIFPIGNMYTLGEIGAGFAIKEGSKTSLIYSAGLGYAWTGGVDISVRYEGYKQDSASSTYRPENGQFALRLAYGFRL
;
A
#
# COMPACT_ATOMS: atom_id res chain seq x y z
N MET A 1 3.16 24.76 -0.83
CA MET A 1 1.70 24.73 -1.00
C MET A 1 1.21 24.25 -2.38
N LYS A 2 1.86 24.61 -3.51
CA LYS A 2 1.40 24.20 -4.87
C LYS A 2 1.50 22.69 -5.17
N THR A 3 2.38 21.96 -4.51
CA THR A 3 2.59 20.52 -4.74
C THR A 3 1.53 19.66 -4.04
N ILE A 4 1.11 20.04 -2.83
CA ILE A 4 0.08 19.36 -2.06
C ILE A 4 -1.29 19.47 -2.77
N THR A 5 -1.60 20.64 -3.33
CA THR A 5 -2.83 20.84 -4.09
C THR A 5 -2.89 19.94 -5.34
N LYS A 6 -1.76 19.74 -6.03
CA LYS A 6 -1.68 18.85 -7.20
C LYS A 6 -1.90 17.39 -6.83
N LEU A 7 -1.37 16.93 -5.68
CA LEU A 7 -1.58 15.57 -5.17
C LEU A 7 -3.05 15.32 -4.80
N PHE A 8 -3.69 16.28 -4.15
CA PHE A 8 -5.13 16.20 -3.84
C PHE A 8 -6.00 16.20 -5.10
N THR A 9 -5.63 16.95 -6.13
CA THR A 9 -6.37 16.99 -7.40
C THR A 9 -6.26 15.66 -8.15
N ILE A 10 -5.09 15.00 -8.12
CA ILE A 10 -4.89 13.67 -8.73
C ILE A 10 -5.67 12.61 -7.95
N ALA A 11 -5.66 12.64 -6.62
CA ALA A 11 -6.45 11.72 -5.80
C ALA A 11 -7.96 11.90 -6.03
N ALA A 12 -8.43 13.14 -6.14
CA ALA A 12 -9.83 13.44 -6.43
C ALA A 12 -10.25 13.01 -7.85
N ALA A 13 -9.36 13.14 -8.85
CA ALA A 13 -9.61 12.69 -10.22
C ALA A 13 -9.68 11.17 -10.32
N VAL A 14 -8.85 10.43 -9.57
CA VAL A 14 -8.91 8.96 -9.49
C VAL A 14 -10.22 8.50 -8.86
N VAL A 15 -10.69 9.20 -7.81
CA VAL A 15 -11.98 8.93 -7.18
C VAL A 15 -13.16 9.25 -8.13
N ALA A 16 -13.08 10.35 -8.88
CA ALA A 16 -14.13 10.73 -9.84
C ALA A 16 -14.23 9.79 -11.04
N LEU A 17 -13.12 9.25 -11.54
CA LEU A 17 -13.09 8.22 -12.59
C LEU A 17 -13.65 6.87 -12.12
N ALA A 18 -13.59 6.58 -10.83
CA ALA A 18 -14.12 5.34 -10.24
C ALA A 18 -15.66 5.34 -10.10
N THR A 19 -16.33 6.48 -10.26
CA THR A 19 -17.81 6.58 -10.13
C THR A 19 -18.57 6.26 -11.42
N THR A 20 -17.90 6.10 -12.55
CA THR A 20 -18.54 5.71 -13.82
C THR A 20 -18.46 4.18 -14.00
N THR A 21 -19.53 3.51 -13.54
CA THR A 21 -19.98 2.19 -13.99
C THR A 21 -19.00 1.01 -13.90
N ALA A 22 -18.78 0.50 -12.70
CA ALA A 22 -18.62 -0.93 -12.52
C ALA A 22 -19.42 -1.35 -11.29
N SER A 23 -20.59 -1.93 -11.51
CA SER A 23 -21.32 -2.66 -10.48
C SER A 23 -20.45 -3.86 -10.09
N ALA A 24 -19.51 -3.65 -9.19
CA ALA A 24 -18.79 -4.73 -8.52
C ALA A 24 -19.78 -5.39 -7.55
N GLN A 25 -20.77 -6.09 -8.11
CA GLN A 25 -21.62 -6.96 -7.34
C GLN A 25 -20.75 -8.04 -6.72
N ARG A 26 -20.82 -8.15 -5.42
CA ARG A 26 -20.33 -9.33 -4.70
C ARG A 26 -21.17 -10.50 -5.19
N SER A 27 -20.73 -11.19 -6.23
CA SER A 27 -21.38 -12.39 -6.72
C SER A 27 -21.40 -13.43 -5.61
N GLU A 28 -22.43 -14.26 -5.58
CA GLU A 28 -22.56 -15.38 -4.66
C GLU A 28 -21.44 -16.42 -4.80
N ASP A 29 -20.68 -16.36 -5.88
CA ASP A 29 -19.52 -17.21 -6.11
C ASP A 29 -18.33 -16.73 -5.24
N PRO A 30 -17.89 -17.55 -4.25
CA PRO A 30 -16.83 -17.16 -3.31
C PRO A 30 -15.45 -17.06 -3.96
N LYS A 31 -15.28 -17.51 -5.20
CA LYS A 31 -14.03 -17.52 -5.93
C LYS A 31 -13.99 -16.41 -6.98
N GLY A 32 -12.89 -15.68 -7.05
CA GLY A 32 -12.74 -14.63 -8.05
C GLY A 32 -11.36 -13.99 -8.04
N VAL A 33 -11.08 -13.29 -9.13
CA VAL A 33 -9.87 -12.48 -9.28
C VAL A 33 -10.28 -11.02 -9.24
N ARG A 34 -9.55 -10.21 -8.46
CA ARG A 34 -9.75 -8.76 -8.38
C ARG A 34 -8.44 -8.03 -8.61
N LEU A 35 -8.50 -6.94 -9.35
CA LEU A 35 -7.40 -6.01 -9.49
C LEU A 35 -7.76 -4.73 -8.74
N GLY A 36 -6.98 -4.35 -7.74
CA GLY A 36 -7.13 -3.11 -6.99
C GLY A 36 -6.06 -2.10 -7.37
N ILE A 37 -6.44 -0.85 -7.58
CA ILE A 37 -5.51 0.27 -7.73
C ILE A 37 -5.71 1.18 -6.53
N GLY A 38 -4.62 1.57 -5.88
CA GLY A 38 -4.68 2.35 -4.66
C GLY A 38 -3.59 3.38 -4.53
N VAL A 39 -3.86 4.35 -3.65
CA VAL A 39 -2.88 5.34 -3.18
C VAL A 39 -2.75 5.23 -1.67
N SER A 40 -1.59 5.55 -1.15
CA SER A 40 -1.34 5.50 0.29
C SER A 40 -0.55 6.73 0.75
N GLY A 41 -0.83 7.15 1.98
CA GLY A 41 -0.06 8.14 2.71
C GLY A 41 0.29 7.58 4.07
N GLY A 42 1.52 7.79 4.52
CA GLY A 42 2.02 7.23 5.77
C GLY A 42 2.80 8.24 6.60
N VAL A 43 2.79 8.00 7.90
CA VAL A 43 3.59 8.72 8.88
C VAL A 43 4.61 7.75 9.45
N PRO A 44 5.91 8.00 9.24
CA PRO A 44 6.97 7.17 9.77
C PRO A 44 7.07 7.21 11.31
N ASP A 45 7.68 6.18 11.87
CA ASP A 45 7.91 6.04 13.30
C ASP A 45 8.75 7.17 13.87
N LYS A 46 8.58 7.41 15.18
CA LYS A 46 9.42 8.36 15.93
C LYS A 46 10.89 7.95 15.85
N GLY A 47 11.73 8.87 15.37
CA GLY A 47 13.16 8.63 15.18
C GLY A 47 13.54 8.14 13.79
N SER A 48 12.59 7.96 12.88
CA SER A 48 12.84 7.79 11.45
C SER A 48 13.44 9.08 10.86
N PRO A 49 14.37 8.98 9.89
CA PRO A 49 14.86 10.13 9.14
C PRO A 49 13.83 10.71 8.17
N PHE A 50 12.68 10.04 8.02
CA PHE A 50 11.61 10.45 7.11
C PHE A 50 10.50 11.19 7.85
N GLU A 51 9.85 12.14 7.16
CA GLU A 51 8.75 12.94 7.68
C GLU A 51 7.40 12.33 7.33
N TYR A 52 7.22 11.93 6.07
CA TYR A 52 6.03 11.23 5.58
C TYR A 52 6.35 10.35 4.38
N GLY A 53 5.47 9.41 4.10
CA GLY A 53 5.54 8.53 2.93
C GLY A 53 4.31 8.68 2.05
N VAL A 54 4.50 8.57 0.73
CA VAL A 54 3.41 8.50 -0.24
C VAL A 54 3.65 7.35 -1.20
N GLY A 55 2.58 6.72 -1.65
CA GLY A 55 2.70 5.60 -2.58
C GLY A 55 1.47 5.41 -3.44
N ALA A 56 1.68 4.70 -4.55
CA ALA A 56 0.63 4.17 -5.39
C ALA A 56 0.91 2.70 -5.68
N ASP A 57 -0.11 1.88 -5.67
CA ASP A 57 0.03 0.43 -5.86
C ASP A 57 -1.09 -0.18 -6.70
N ALA A 58 -0.76 -1.30 -7.34
CA ALA A 58 -1.70 -2.24 -7.89
C ALA A 58 -1.64 -3.53 -7.08
N ARG A 59 -2.82 -4.06 -6.73
CA ARG A 59 -2.97 -5.30 -5.96
C ARG A 59 -3.83 -6.29 -6.72
N LEU A 60 -3.27 -7.45 -7.03
CA LEU A 60 -4.02 -8.60 -7.49
C LEU A 60 -4.49 -9.39 -6.26
N GLN A 61 -5.78 -9.70 -6.19
CA GLN A 61 -6.40 -10.48 -5.12
C GLN A 61 -7.07 -11.70 -5.73
N LEU A 62 -6.73 -12.88 -5.21
CA LEU A 62 -7.35 -14.15 -5.54
C LEU A 62 -8.22 -14.58 -4.36
N ASP A 63 -9.54 -14.54 -4.52
CA ASP A 63 -10.48 -14.97 -3.50
C ASP A 63 -10.56 -16.51 -3.51
N LEU A 64 -10.05 -17.16 -2.47
CA LEU A 64 -10.06 -18.63 -2.30
C LEU A 64 -11.35 -19.10 -1.64
N SER A 65 -11.86 -18.30 -0.71
CA SER A 65 -13.14 -18.50 -0.01
C SER A 65 -13.78 -17.15 0.30
N ARG A 66 -14.93 -17.17 0.99
CA ARG A 66 -15.56 -15.92 1.48
C ARG A 66 -14.72 -15.20 2.51
N GLU A 67 -13.92 -15.95 3.27
CA GLU A 67 -13.11 -15.44 4.38
C GLU A 67 -11.64 -15.27 4.04
N LEU A 68 -11.14 -15.88 2.95
CA LEU A 68 -9.71 -15.98 2.67
C LEU A 68 -9.38 -15.58 1.24
N SER A 69 -8.43 -14.66 1.10
CA SER A 69 -7.86 -14.27 -0.19
C SER A 69 -6.34 -14.22 -0.11
N ILE A 70 -5.67 -14.54 -1.22
CA ILE A 70 -4.25 -14.31 -1.42
C ILE A 70 -4.07 -13.02 -2.21
N THR A 71 -3.05 -12.24 -1.87
CA THR A 71 -2.76 -10.97 -2.54
C THR A 71 -1.33 -10.92 -3.06
N ALA A 72 -1.15 -10.28 -4.22
CA ALA A 72 0.13 -9.83 -4.74
C ALA A 72 0.05 -8.34 -5.00
N THR A 73 0.96 -7.56 -4.42
CA THR A 73 0.95 -6.10 -4.48
C THR A 73 2.26 -5.60 -5.06
N GLY A 74 2.19 -4.75 -6.07
CA GLY A 74 3.33 -4.04 -6.64
C GLY A 74 3.01 -2.55 -6.79
N GLY A 75 4.03 -1.69 -6.71
CA GLY A 75 3.76 -0.26 -6.79
C GLY A 75 5.00 0.60 -6.76
N TYR A 76 4.81 1.84 -6.34
CA TYR A 76 5.86 2.81 -6.11
C TYR A 76 5.61 3.49 -4.77
N THR A 77 6.68 3.64 -3.99
CA THR A 77 6.64 4.34 -2.70
C THR A 77 7.81 5.30 -2.61
N ARG A 78 7.53 6.49 -2.11
CA ARG A 78 8.52 7.52 -1.80
C ARG A 78 8.39 7.93 -0.34
N LEU A 79 9.49 7.82 0.38
CA LEU A 79 9.65 8.34 1.73
C LEU A 79 10.38 9.66 1.65
N MET A 80 9.73 10.72 2.09
CA MET A 80 10.29 12.08 2.11
C MET A 80 11.17 12.25 3.32
N ALA A 81 12.44 12.63 3.10
CA ALA A 81 13.37 12.88 4.18
C ALA A 81 13.02 14.16 4.94
N LYS A 82 13.34 14.19 6.25
CA LYS A 82 13.29 15.41 7.05
C LYS A 82 14.38 16.37 6.61
N ASP A 83 14.11 17.67 6.74
CA ASP A 83 15.09 18.71 6.48
C ASP A 83 16.42 18.41 7.20
N ASN A 84 17.53 18.40 6.44
CA ASN A 84 18.89 18.13 6.91
C ASN A 84 19.18 16.68 7.39
N MET A 85 18.30 15.69 7.18
CA MET A 85 18.52 14.30 7.61
C MET A 85 18.79 13.31 6.47
N GLY A 86 19.01 13.77 5.25
CA GLY A 86 19.36 12.93 4.11
C GLY A 86 18.50 13.18 2.88
N GLU A 87 18.48 12.23 1.98
CA GLU A 87 17.72 12.30 0.73
C GLU A 87 16.48 11.43 0.78
N ASP A 88 15.48 11.78 -0.05
CA ASP A 88 14.27 10.98 -0.21
C ASP A 88 14.61 9.55 -0.66
N TYR A 89 13.86 8.59 -0.18
CA TYR A 89 14.03 7.18 -0.51
C TYR A 89 12.88 6.68 -1.38
N ASP A 90 13.22 6.35 -2.63
CA ASP A 90 12.30 5.88 -3.64
C ASP A 90 12.50 4.38 -3.89
N PHE A 91 11.41 3.60 -3.88
CA PHE A 91 11.48 2.16 -4.12
C PHE A 91 10.22 1.59 -4.75
N ILE A 92 10.39 0.44 -5.40
CA ILE A 92 9.31 -0.38 -5.96
C ILE A 92 9.02 -1.52 -4.98
N PRO A 93 7.91 -1.48 -4.21
CA PRO A 93 7.50 -2.59 -3.38
C PRO A 93 6.93 -3.72 -4.24
N ALA A 94 7.34 -4.96 -3.95
CA ALA A 94 6.72 -6.18 -4.45
C ALA A 94 6.44 -7.07 -3.24
N LYS A 95 5.14 -7.29 -2.92
CA LYS A 95 4.70 -7.97 -1.72
C LYS A 95 3.68 -9.06 -2.05
N GLY A 96 3.78 -10.18 -1.35
CA GLY A 96 2.74 -11.21 -1.30
C GLY A 96 2.08 -11.22 0.07
N GLY A 97 0.81 -11.59 0.15
CA GLY A 97 0.11 -11.58 1.42
C GLY A 97 -1.17 -12.38 1.46
N VAL A 98 -1.76 -12.37 2.64
CA VAL A 98 -3.02 -13.03 2.95
C VAL A 98 -3.99 -12.02 3.55
N LYS A 99 -5.21 -12.00 3.01
CA LYS A 99 -6.31 -11.16 3.44
C LYS A 99 -7.41 -12.04 4.01
N ILE A 100 -7.79 -11.80 5.26
CA ILE A 100 -8.78 -12.60 5.99
C ILE A 100 -9.94 -11.68 6.34
N PHE A 101 -11.16 -12.13 6.06
CA PHE A 101 -12.41 -11.41 6.35
C PHE A 101 -13.15 -12.08 7.53
N PRO A 102 -12.87 -11.67 8.77
CA PRO A 102 -13.49 -12.28 9.95
C PRO A 102 -14.98 -11.95 10.05
N ILE A 103 -15.40 -10.75 9.64
CA ILE A 103 -16.77 -10.28 9.75
C ILE A 103 -17.13 -9.43 8.53
N GLY A 104 -18.03 -9.94 7.69
CA GLY A 104 -18.59 -9.19 6.56
C GLY A 104 -17.53 -8.60 5.62
N ASN A 105 -17.44 -7.29 5.56
CA ASN A 105 -16.53 -6.56 4.70
C ASN A 105 -15.25 -6.08 5.40
N MET A 106 -15.13 -6.29 6.71
CA MET A 106 -13.92 -6.01 7.48
C MET A 106 -12.88 -7.10 7.22
N TYR A 107 -11.63 -6.69 7.12
CA TYR A 107 -10.54 -7.64 6.91
C TYR A 107 -9.28 -7.30 7.69
N THR A 108 -8.48 -8.33 7.92
CA THR A 108 -7.08 -8.22 8.30
C THR A 108 -6.22 -8.58 7.11
N LEU A 109 -5.05 -7.97 6.99
CA LEU A 109 -4.10 -8.20 5.91
C LEU A 109 -2.70 -8.33 6.50
N GLY A 110 -2.00 -9.39 6.11
CA GLY A 110 -0.57 -9.56 6.35
C GLY A 110 0.16 -9.68 5.02
N GLU A 111 1.22 -8.90 4.81
CA GLU A 111 2.03 -8.93 3.59
C GLU A 111 3.51 -8.99 3.95
N ILE A 112 4.29 -9.69 3.12
CA ILE A 112 5.75 -9.71 3.16
C ILE A 112 6.30 -9.60 1.75
N GLY A 113 7.45 -8.96 1.59
CA GLY A 113 8.06 -8.80 0.28
C GLY A 113 9.35 -8.00 0.30
N ALA A 114 9.70 -7.43 -0.83
CA ALA A 114 10.91 -6.64 -1.01
C ALA A 114 10.60 -5.25 -1.57
N GLY A 115 11.35 -4.27 -1.14
CA GLY A 115 11.38 -2.91 -1.71
C GLY A 115 12.65 -2.74 -2.52
N PHE A 116 12.52 -2.73 -3.83
CA PHE A 116 13.64 -2.54 -4.74
C PHE A 116 13.93 -1.05 -4.86
N ALA A 117 15.06 -0.61 -4.30
CA ALA A 117 15.47 0.78 -4.38
C ALA A 117 15.73 1.20 -5.84
N ILE A 118 15.28 2.38 -6.21
CA ILE A 118 15.45 2.93 -7.57
C ILE A 118 16.75 3.72 -7.67
N LYS A 119 17.20 4.32 -6.56
CA LYS A 119 18.37 5.18 -6.53
C LYS A 119 19.66 4.35 -6.50
N GLU A 120 20.66 4.73 -7.30
CA GLU A 120 21.99 4.12 -7.29
C GLU A 120 22.63 4.21 -5.88
N GLY A 121 23.24 3.10 -5.44
CA GLY A 121 23.83 2.98 -4.11
C GLY A 121 22.85 2.62 -2.98
N SER A 122 21.55 2.65 -3.22
CA SER A 122 20.55 2.20 -2.26
C SER A 122 20.32 0.69 -2.37
N LYS A 123 20.09 0.03 -1.23
CA LYS A 123 19.89 -1.43 -1.17
C LYS A 123 18.41 -1.79 -1.10
N THR A 124 18.10 -2.97 -1.59
CA THR A 124 16.79 -3.61 -1.43
C THR A 124 16.48 -3.80 0.05
N SER A 125 15.25 -3.49 0.45
CA SER A 125 14.75 -3.68 1.80
C SER A 125 13.76 -4.85 1.87
N LEU A 126 13.79 -5.60 2.96
CA LEU A 126 12.68 -6.47 3.32
C LEU A 126 11.51 -5.59 3.79
N ILE A 127 10.32 -5.84 3.27
CA ILE A 127 9.09 -5.17 3.70
C ILE A 127 8.18 -6.21 4.34
N TYR A 128 7.66 -5.88 5.53
CA TYR A 128 6.57 -6.63 6.15
C TYR A 128 5.48 -5.66 6.56
N SER A 129 4.23 -6.08 6.44
CA SER A 129 3.11 -5.23 6.83
C SER A 129 1.97 -6.04 7.43
N ALA A 130 1.29 -5.40 8.37
CA ALA A 130 0.04 -5.90 8.93
C ALA A 130 -0.96 -4.75 9.02
N GLY A 131 -2.23 -5.02 8.74
CA GLY A 131 -3.24 -3.99 8.71
C GLY A 131 -4.66 -4.50 8.83
N LEU A 132 -5.56 -3.54 8.99
CA LEU A 132 -6.99 -3.72 9.06
C LEU A 132 -7.64 -2.85 7.99
N GLY A 133 -8.73 -3.30 7.41
CA GLY A 133 -9.44 -2.53 6.41
C GLY A 133 -10.89 -2.92 6.27
N TYR A 134 -11.56 -2.16 5.43
CA TYR A 134 -12.94 -2.36 5.05
C TYR A 134 -13.07 -2.27 3.53
N ALA A 135 -13.61 -3.31 2.91
CA ALA A 135 -13.81 -3.41 1.47
C ALA A 135 -15.31 -3.36 1.14
N TRP A 136 -15.79 -2.24 0.62
CA TRP A 136 -17.19 -2.10 0.20
C TRP A 136 -17.50 -2.98 -1.01
N THR A 137 -18.76 -3.39 -1.11
CA THR A 137 -19.26 -4.16 -2.26
C THR A 137 -19.15 -3.39 -3.58
N GLY A 138 -19.13 -2.06 -3.53
CA GLY A 138 -18.91 -1.17 -4.68
C GLY A 138 -17.47 -1.07 -5.16
N GLY A 139 -16.53 -1.83 -4.59
CA GLY A 139 -15.11 -1.85 -4.99
C GLY A 139 -14.20 -0.91 -4.21
N VAL A 140 -14.74 0.03 -3.44
CA VAL A 140 -13.93 0.91 -2.59
C VAL A 140 -13.32 0.09 -1.45
N ASP A 141 -12.04 0.33 -1.16
CA ASP A 141 -11.27 -0.34 -0.10
C ASP A 141 -10.47 0.71 0.66
N ILE A 142 -10.67 0.77 1.97
CA ILE A 142 -9.89 1.64 2.87
C ILE A 142 -9.20 0.77 3.90
N SER A 143 -7.91 1.01 4.12
CA SER A 143 -7.15 0.26 5.13
C SER A 143 -6.11 1.13 5.82
N VAL A 144 -5.88 0.80 7.08
CA VAL A 144 -4.75 1.29 7.88
C VAL A 144 -3.81 0.12 8.08
N ARG A 145 -2.53 0.35 7.84
CA ARG A 145 -1.49 -0.68 7.99
C ARG A 145 -0.24 -0.11 8.63
N TYR A 146 0.46 -0.96 9.36
CA TYR A 146 1.85 -0.73 9.71
C TYR A 146 2.72 -1.41 8.66
N GLU A 147 3.70 -0.71 8.12
CA GLU A 147 4.71 -1.23 7.21
C GLU A 147 6.08 -1.07 7.85
N GLY A 148 6.78 -2.19 8.08
CA GLY A 148 8.16 -2.18 8.55
C GLY A 148 9.13 -2.44 7.40
N TYR A 149 10.26 -1.75 7.43
CA TYR A 149 11.32 -1.84 6.43
C TYR A 149 12.62 -2.25 7.12
N LYS A 150 13.23 -3.34 6.66
CA LYS A 150 14.50 -3.82 7.18
C LYS A 150 15.52 -3.90 6.07
N GLN A 151 16.62 -3.18 6.23
CA GLN A 151 17.78 -3.23 5.33
C GLN A 151 18.98 -3.86 6.02
N ASP A 152 19.90 -4.40 5.22
CA ASP A 152 21.18 -4.86 5.71
C ASP A 152 21.99 -3.68 6.27
N SER A 153 22.60 -3.88 7.45
CA SER A 153 23.36 -2.87 8.20
C SER A 153 24.54 -2.23 7.47
N ALA A 154 24.92 -2.78 6.32
CA ALA A 154 25.97 -2.25 5.47
C ALA A 154 25.55 -1.05 4.58
N SER A 155 24.30 -0.58 4.66
CA SER A 155 23.84 0.60 3.91
C SER A 155 24.14 1.87 4.72
N SER A 156 24.95 2.77 4.15
CA SER A 156 25.32 4.05 4.80
C SER A 156 24.19 5.09 4.84
N THR A 157 23.10 4.86 4.11
CA THR A 157 22.02 5.83 3.88
C THR A 157 20.75 5.55 4.68
N TYR A 158 20.70 4.47 5.48
CA TYR A 158 19.44 4.00 6.04
C TYR A 158 19.62 3.33 7.40
N ARG A 159 18.74 3.64 8.35
CA ARG A 159 18.67 2.87 9.61
C ARG A 159 18.28 1.44 9.32
N PRO A 160 18.82 0.43 10.03
CA PRO A 160 18.56 -0.98 9.76
C PRO A 160 17.09 -1.37 9.91
N GLU A 161 16.31 -0.61 10.68
CA GLU A 161 14.86 -0.79 10.83
C GLU A 161 14.15 0.55 10.85
N ASN A 162 13.13 0.67 9.99
CA ASN A 162 12.20 1.79 9.93
C ASN A 162 10.80 1.25 9.75
N GLY A 163 9.81 2.02 10.16
CA GLY A 163 8.41 1.69 9.95
C GLY A 163 7.57 2.92 9.73
N GLN A 164 6.35 2.70 9.23
CA GLN A 164 5.35 3.73 9.09
C GLN A 164 3.94 3.18 9.32
N PHE A 165 3.08 4.02 9.85
CA PHE A 165 1.63 3.82 9.77
C PHE A 165 1.11 4.46 8.49
N ALA A 166 0.47 3.68 7.64
CA ALA A 166 -0.04 4.14 6.36
C ALA A 166 -1.55 3.93 6.24
N LEU A 167 -2.23 4.94 5.73
CA LEU A 167 -3.62 4.87 5.27
C LEU A 167 -3.59 4.60 3.76
N ARG A 168 -4.36 3.62 3.31
CA ARG A 168 -4.52 3.30 1.89
C ARG A 168 -5.98 3.45 1.49
N LEU A 169 -6.22 4.13 0.38
CA LEU A 169 -7.48 4.21 -0.32
C LEU A 169 -7.33 3.54 -1.70
N ALA A 170 -8.22 2.62 -2.03
CA ALA A 170 -8.14 1.89 -3.27
C ALA A 170 -9.51 1.62 -3.88
N TYR A 171 -9.49 1.24 -5.13
CA TYR A 171 -10.65 0.73 -5.85
C TYR A 171 -10.31 -0.61 -6.51
N GLY A 172 -11.15 -1.61 -6.25
CA GLY A 172 -11.00 -2.98 -6.76
C GLY A 172 -11.99 -3.28 -7.89
N PHE A 173 -11.44 -3.76 -9.00
CA PHE A 173 -12.20 -4.25 -10.15
C PHE A 173 -12.25 -5.77 -10.07
N ARG A 174 -13.39 -6.36 -10.30
CA ARG A 174 -13.53 -7.81 -10.50
C ARG A 174 -13.19 -8.13 -11.95
N LEU A 175 -12.31 -9.11 -12.16
CA LEU A 175 -11.89 -9.62 -13.48
C LEU A 175 -12.72 -10.84 -13.87
#